data_df547c2703f5aba8c0a20810028ac93d
#
_entry.id   df547c2703f5aba8c0a20810028ac93d
#
_cell.length_a   1.000
_cell.length_b   1.000
_cell.length_c   1.000
_cell.angle_alpha   90.00
_cell.angle_beta   90.00
_cell.angle_gamma   90.00
#
_symmetry.space_group_name_H-M   'P 1'
#
loop_
_entity.id
_entity.type
_entity.pdbx_description
1 polymer ?
#
loop_
_entity_poly.entity_id
_entity_poly.type
_entity_poly.pdbx_seq_one_letter_code
_entity_poly.pdbx_strand_id
1 'polypeptide(L)'
;MQTKTPQEASQQPKKKNKADAHAKKKQYRIDRIAKHWTIFNEPEAKPLMIGIKEAMIAEVKDKGLDIPESHIKQGLRSYISRKTYLKALTLGGNRFDMNGQPKGEITPQQQALAKQMLVEWERQ
;
A
#
# COMPACT_ATOMS: atom_id res chain seq x y z
N MET A 1 21.50 -17.99 -31.59
CA MET A 1 21.25 -18.25 -31.11
C MET A 1 20.73 -18.10 -30.43
N GLN A 2 20.65 -17.81 -30.28
CA GLN A 2 20.33 -17.82 -29.66
C GLN A 2 19.65 -17.57 -29.08
N THR A 3 19.65 -17.08 -29.34
CA THR A 3 19.29 -17.01 -28.79
C THR A 3 18.79 -16.81 -28.06
N LYS A 4 18.97 -16.55 -28.15
CA LYS A 4 18.69 -16.59 -27.41
C LYS A 4 18.26 -16.37 -26.61
N THR A 5 18.36 -16.01 -26.89
CA THR A 5 18.09 -15.99 -26.06
C THR A 5 17.47 -16.13 -25.26
N PRO A 6 17.81 -15.80 -25.29
CA PRO A 6 16.79 -15.91 -24.39
C PRO A 6 16.68 -16.76 -23.30
N GLN A 7 17.06 -17.60 -23.26
CA GLN A 7 16.87 -18.40 -22.27
C GLN A 7 17.64 -18.20 -21.15
N GLU A 8 18.67 -17.85 -21.35
CA GLU A 8 19.48 -17.64 -20.27
C GLU A 8 18.94 -16.68 -19.37
N ALA A 9 18.23 -15.79 -19.86
CA ALA A 9 17.65 -14.80 -19.02
C ALA A 9 16.78 -15.41 -17.99
N SER A 10 16.26 -16.54 -18.24
CA SER A 10 15.31 -17.07 -17.31
C SER A 10 15.92 -17.65 -16.08
N GLN A 11 17.21 -17.81 -16.01
CA GLN A 11 17.72 -18.35 -14.83
C GLN A 11 18.04 -17.42 -13.78
N GLN A 12 18.74 -16.35 -14.07
CA GLN A 12 19.00 -15.42 -13.10
C GLN A 12 17.84 -14.83 -12.55
N PRO A 13 16.81 -14.56 -13.30
CA PRO A 13 15.66 -13.85 -12.79
C PRO A 13 14.84 -14.61 -11.79
N LYS A 14 15.17 -15.81 -11.40
CA LYS A 14 14.35 -16.48 -10.45
C LYS A 14 14.13 -15.68 -9.19
N LYS A 15 15.17 -15.15 -8.57
CA LYS A 15 15.02 -14.31 -7.42
C LYS A 15 14.31 -13.04 -7.75
N LYS A 16 14.65 -12.45 -8.89
CA LYS A 16 13.98 -11.27 -9.33
C LYS A 16 12.53 -11.53 -9.58
N ASN A 17 12.21 -12.68 -10.17
CA ASN A 17 10.83 -13.00 -10.46
C ASN A 17 9.99 -13.13 -9.20
N LYS A 18 10.55 -13.63 -8.12
CA LYS A 18 9.83 -13.72 -6.87
C LYS A 18 9.52 -12.33 -6.33
N ALA A 19 10.52 -11.46 -6.34
CA ALA A 19 10.31 -10.11 -5.87
C ALA A 19 9.30 -9.37 -6.72
N ASP A 20 9.39 -9.54 -8.04
CA ASP A 20 8.44 -8.90 -8.95
C ASP A 20 7.04 -9.45 -8.77
N ALA A 21 6.90 -10.76 -8.58
CA ALA A 21 5.60 -11.36 -8.37
C ALA A 21 4.96 -10.85 -7.08
N HIS A 22 5.78 -10.69 -6.04
CA HIS A 22 5.30 -10.18 -4.76
C HIS A 22 4.84 -8.72 -4.89
N ALA A 23 5.62 -7.91 -5.57
CA ALA A 23 5.27 -6.51 -5.80
C ALA A 23 4.02 -6.39 -6.66
N LYS A 24 3.88 -7.22 -7.68
CA LYS A 24 2.70 -7.22 -8.52
C LYS A 24 1.46 -7.65 -7.75
N LYS A 25 1.61 -8.62 -6.85
CA LYS A 25 0.50 -9.06 -6.02
C LYS A 25 0.04 -7.95 -5.11
N LYS A 26 0.96 -7.22 -4.48
CA LYS A 26 0.61 -6.07 -3.66
C LYS A 26 -0.11 -5.03 -4.48
N GLN A 27 0.41 -4.71 -5.65
CA GLN A 27 -0.18 -3.70 -6.50
C GLN A 27 -1.58 -4.11 -6.96
N TYR A 28 -1.76 -5.37 -7.30
CA TYR A 28 -3.07 -5.88 -7.68
C TYR A 28 -4.09 -5.70 -6.56
N ARG A 29 -3.69 -6.00 -5.33
CA ARG A 29 -4.57 -5.85 -4.18
C ARG A 29 -4.93 -4.39 -3.94
N ILE A 30 -3.96 -3.50 -4.10
CA ILE A 30 -4.21 -2.06 -3.97
C ILE A 30 -5.13 -1.59 -5.10
N ASP A 31 -4.91 -2.06 -6.31
CA ASP A 31 -5.71 -1.65 -7.46
C ASP A 31 -7.18 -1.99 -7.28
N ARG A 32 -7.48 -3.10 -6.61
CA ARG A 32 -8.87 -3.48 -6.39
C ARG A 32 -9.61 -2.46 -5.53
N ILE A 33 -8.96 -1.91 -4.52
CA ILE A 33 -9.60 -0.87 -3.70
C ILE A 33 -9.52 0.49 -4.38
N ALA A 34 -8.49 0.72 -5.18
CA ALA A 34 -8.32 1.98 -5.87
C ALA A 34 -9.41 2.24 -6.90
N LYS A 35 -10.08 1.19 -7.36
CA LYS A 35 -11.21 1.36 -8.28
C LYS A 35 -12.37 2.10 -7.63
N HIS A 36 -12.50 1.98 -6.33
CA HIS A 36 -13.61 2.59 -5.59
C HIS A 36 -13.21 3.84 -4.82
N TRP A 37 -11.93 3.96 -4.47
CA TRP A 37 -11.44 5.09 -3.69
C TRP A 37 -10.14 5.60 -4.28
N THR A 38 -10.20 6.80 -4.86
CA THR A 38 -9.09 7.33 -5.67
C THR A 38 -7.85 7.69 -4.86
N ILE A 39 -7.97 7.82 -3.53
CA ILE A 39 -6.80 8.11 -2.71
C ILE A 39 -5.70 7.07 -2.90
N PHE A 40 -6.09 5.83 -3.22
CA PHE A 40 -5.12 4.75 -3.39
C PHE A 40 -4.45 4.77 -4.76
N ASN A 41 -4.89 5.65 -5.65
CA ASN A 41 -4.30 5.82 -6.97
C ASN A 41 -3.26 6.94 -7.02
N GLU A 42 -3.12 7.71 -5.97
CA GLU A 42 -2.19 8.85 -5.99
C GLU A 42 -0.75 8.36 -6.01
N PRO A 43 0.14 9.10 -6.68
CA PRO A 43 1.54 8.66 -6.82
C PRO A 43 2.24 8.53 -5.50
N GLU A 44 1.91 9.38 -4.53
CA GLU A 44 2.52 9.32 -3.22
C GLU A 44 1.58 8.67 -2.23
N ALA A 45 2.13 7.79 -1.39
CA ALA A 45 1.32 7.19 -0.35
C ALA A 45 0.90 8.24 0.66
N LYS A 46 -0.33 8.15 1.14
CA LYS A 46 -0.87 9.07 2.14
C LYS A 46 -1.13 8.34 3.43
N PRO A 47 -0.79 8.94 4.59
CA PRO A 47 -1.13 8.33 5.87
C PRO A 47 -2.65 8.19 5.98
N LEU A 48 -3.10 7.00 6.34
CA LEU A 48 -4.53 6.74 6.40
C LEU A 48 -5.08 6.94 7.80
N MET A 49 -6.31 7.40 7.90
CA MET A 49 -6.95 7.62 9.19
C MET A 49 -7.07 6.31 9.95
N ILE A 50 -7.05 6.38 11.27
CA ILE A 50 -7.27 5.21 12.10
C ILE A 50 -8.75 4.85 11.97
N GLY A 51 -9.02 3.56 11.73
CA GLY A 51 -10.40 3.09 11.52
C GLY A 51 -10.86 3.18 10.08
N ILE A 52 -9.94 3.42 9.13
CA ILE A 52 -10.33 3.55 7.74
C ILE A 52 -10.98 2.27 7.19
N LYS A 53 -10.52 1.10 7.67
CA LYS A 53 -11.10 -0.16 7.21
C LYS A 53 -12.58 -0.23 7.51
N GLU A 54 -12.94 0.10 8.74
CA GLU A 54 -14.35 0.08 9.15
C GLU A 54 -15.16 1.11 8.37
N ALA A 55 -14.58 2.27 8.12
CA ALA A 55 -15.26 3.32 7.36
C ALA A 55 -15.49 2.86 5.91
N MET A 56 -14.52 2.20 5.32
CA MET A 56 -14.67 1.68 3.96
C MET A 56 -15.74 0.60 3.89
N ILE A 57 -15.74 -0.31 4.86
CA ILE A 57 -16.74 -1.37 4.90
C ILE A 57 -18.13 -0.78 5.04
N ALA A 58 -18.28 0.24 5.87
CA ALA A 58 -19.56 0.92 6.04
C ALA A 58 -20.01 1.56 4.74
N GLU A 59 -19.09 2.18 4.01
CA GLU A 59 -19.43 2.81 2.74
C GLU A 59 -19.84 1.79 1.69
N VAL A 60 -19.21 0.62 1.68
CA VAL A 60 -19.59 -0.46 0.77
C VAL A 60 -21.06 -0.85 1.00
N LYS A 61 -21.44 -1.00 2.26
CA LYS A 61 -22.82 -1.34 2.59
C LYS A 61 -23.77 -0.22 2.24
N ASP A 62 -23.38 1.00 2.52
CA ASP A 62 -24.24 2.16 2.29
C ASP A 62 -24.48 2.39 0.80
N LYS A 63 -23.46 2.26 -0.02
CA LYS A 63 -23.56 2.54 -1.43
C LYS A 63 -23.73 1.31 -2.30
N GLY A 64 -23.73 0.12 -1.70
CA GLY A 64 -23.87 -1.12 -2.45
C GLY A 64 -22.73 -1.38 -3.41
N LEU A 65 -21.50 -1.08 -2.98
CA LEU A 65 -20.35 -1.29 -3.83
C LEU A 65 -20.03 -2.78 -3.98
N ASP A 66 -19.55 -3.15 -5.16
CA ASP A 66 -19.27 -4.55 -5.46
C ASP A 66 -17.82 -4.89 -5.12
N ILE A 67 -17.52 -4.93 -3.83
CA ILE A 67 -16.19 -5.32 -3.38
C ILE A 67 -16.32 -6.05 -2.04
N PRO A 68 -15.75 -7.25 -1.94
CA PRO A 68 -15.83 -8.01 -0.68
C PRO A 68 -14.94 -7.39 0.39
N GLU A 69 -15.33 -7.60 1.63
CA GLU A 69 -14.57 -7.12 2.77
C GLU A 69 -13.13 -7.64 2.76
N SER A 70 -12.93 -8.90 2.32
CA SER A 70 -11.58 -9.47 2.26
C SER A 70 -10.68 -8.69 1.31
N HIS A 71 -11.22 -8.15 0.22
CA HIS A 71 -10.44 -7.34 -0.71
C HIS A 71 -10.04 -6.01 -0.07
N ILE A 72 -10.90 -5.45 0.76
CA ILE A 72 -10.58 -4.22 1.48
C ILE A 72 -9.43 -4.47 2.44
N LYS A 73 -9.51 -5.56 3.21
CA LYS A 73 -8.45 -5.90 4.17
C LYS A 73 -7.12 -6.14 3.47
N GLN A 74 -7.14 -6.90 2.38
CA GLN A 74 -5.92 -7.21 1.65
C GLN A 74 -5.31 -5.98 1.00
N GLY A 75 -6.15 -5.13 0.41
CA GLY A 75 -5.68 -3.92 -0.23
C GLY A 75 -5.06 -2.94 0.75
N LEU A 76 -5.70 -2.76 1.90
CA LEU A 76 -5.15 -1.87 2.94
C LEU A 76 -3.84 -2.40 3.49
N ARG A 77 -3.77 -3.71 3.77
CA ARG A 77 -2.55 -4.30 4.28
C ARG A 77 -1.40 -4.11 3.28
N SER A 78 -1.67 -4.32 2.00
CA SER A 78 -0.66 -4.13 0.97
C SER A 78 -0.23 -2.67 0.86
N TYR A 79 -1.18 -1.75 0.98
CA TYR A 79 -0.89 -0.31 0.88
C TYR A 79 0.01 0.15 2.01
N ILE A 80 -0.32 -0.21 3.26
CA ILE A 80 0.43 0.27 4.42
C ILE A 80 1.74 -0.47 4.61
N SER A 81 1.95 -1.60 3.95
CA SER A 81 3.18 -2.36 4.09
C SER A 81 4.28 -1.91 3.15
N ARG A 82 4.05 -0.85 2.38
CA ARG A 82 5.06 -0.34 1.45
C ARG A 82 6.00 0.63 2.14
N LYS A 83 7.24 0.66 1.68
CA LYS A 83 8.23 1.60 2.20
C LYS A 83 7.77 3.05 2.01
N THR A 84 7.09 3.32 0.88
CA THR A 84 6.58 4.65 0.61
C THR A 84 5.55 5.10 1.64
N TYR A 85 4.75 4.17 2.17
CA TYR A 85 3.81 4.51 3.23
C TYR A 85 4.56 4.88 4.52
N LEU A 86 5.58 4.09 4.85
CA LEU A 86 6.39 4.36 6.04
C LEU A 86 7.07 5.72 5.92
N LYS A 87 7.59 6.04 4.74
CA LYS A 87 8.19 7.36 4.52
C LYS A 87 7.17 8.48 4.72
N ALA A 88 5.94 8.28 4.26
CA ALA A 88 4.89 9.28 4.46
C ALA A 88 4.63 9.54 5.94
N LEU A 89 4.64 8.47 6.75
CA LEU A 89 4.45 8.64 8.19
C LEU A 89 5.57 9.44 8.85
N THR A 90 6.80 9.32 8.34
CA THR A 90 7.93 10.03 8.91
C THR A 90 7.83 11.54 8.71
N LEU A 91 7.05 11.98 7.75
CA LEU A 91 6.88 13.41 7.49
C LEU A 91 5.92 14.07 8.48
N GLY A 92 5.12 13.29 9.19
CA GLY A 92 4.15 13.82 10.12
C GLY A 92 2.99 14.48 9.39
N GLY A 93 2.19 15.22 10.13
CA GLY A 93 1.07 15.93 9.54
C GLY A 93 -0.24 15.18 9.65
N ASN A 94 -1.12 15.41 8.69
CA ASN A 94 -2.47 14.86 8.74
C ASN A 94 -2.55 13.43 8.25
N ARG A 95 -3.52 12.70 8.79
CA ARG A 95 -3.98 11.45 8.20
C ARG A 95 -5.19 11.78 7.35
N PHE A 96 -5.53 10.88 6.43
CA PHE A 96 -6.58 11.15 5.45
C PHE A 96 -7.59 10.01 5.42
N ASP A 97 -8.85 10.35 5.15
CA ASP A 97 -9.88 9.33 4.98
C ASP A 97 -9.87 8.81 3.53
N MET A 98 -10.78 7.90 3.21
CA MET A 98 -10.79 7.28 1.87
C MET A 98 -11.19 8.24 0.77
N ASN A 99 -11.68 9.43 1.13
CA ASN A 99 -12.01 10.46 0.14
C ASN A 99 -10.90 11.50 0.02
N GLY A 100 -9.77 11.28 0.70
CA GLY A 100 -8.64 12.19 0.64
C GLY A 100 -8.76 13.42 1.51
N GLN A 101 -9.73 13.42 2.43
CA GLN A 101 -9.93 14.56 3.33
C GLN A 101 -9.13 14.35 4.62
N PRO A 102 -8.56 15.42 5.19
CA PRO A 102 -7.82 15.28 6.43
C PRO A 102 -8.70 14.73 7.55
N LYS A 103 -8.18 13.74 8.27
CA LYS A 103 -8.92 13.13 9.36
C LYS A 103 -7.94 12.58 10.38
N GLY A 104 -7.63 13.37 11.39
CA GLY A 104 -6.67 13.01 12.42
C GLY A 104 -5.26 13.40 12.03
N GLU A 105 -4.34 13.15 12.95
CA GLU A 105 -2.95 13.55 12.77
C GLU A 105 -2.01 12.44 13.19
N ILE A 106 -0.82 12.45 12.62
CA ILE A 106 0.24 11.55 13.04
C ILE A 106 0.84 12.12 14.33
N THR A 107 0.81 11.34 15.41
CA THR A 107 1.37 11.82 16.68
C THR A 107 2.89 11.83 16.62
N PRO A 108 3.56 12.63 17.49
CA PRO A 108 5.03 12.61 17.53
C PRO A 108 5.60 11.22 17.81
N GLN A 109 4.92 10.42 18.66
CA GLN A 109 5.38 9.07 18.92
C GLN A 109 5.26 8.19 17.67
N GLN A 110 4.19 8.32 16.93
CA GLN A 110 4.01 7.56 15.69
C GLN A 110 5.03 7.96 14.65
N GLN A 111 5.32 9.25 14.56
CA GLN A 111 6.31 9.75 13.63
C GLN A 111 7.72 9.22 13.99
N ALA A 112 8.07 9.25 15.27
CA ALA A 112 9.36 8.75 15.73
C ALA A 112 9.50 7.26 15.48
N LEU A 113 8.43 6.49 15.73
CA LEU A 113 8.46 5.06 15.48
C LEU A 113 8.63 4.77 14.00
N ALA A 114 7.96 5.54 13.15
CA ALA A 114 8.09 5.36 11.70
C ALA A 114 9.52 5.62 11.25
N LYS A 115 10.17 6.65 11.79
CA LYS A 115 11.56 6.95 11.46
C LYS A 115 12.47 5.80 11.87
N GLN A 116 12.24 5.25 13.06
CA GLN A 116 13.03 4.12 13.54
C GLN A 116 12.84 2.91 12.64
N MET A 117 11.61 2.62 12.27
CA MET A 117 11.31 1.49 11.40
C MET A 117 11.92 1.67 10.02
N LEU A 118 11.95 2.90 9.51
CA LEU A 118 12.54 3.17 8.21
C LEU A 118 14.05 2.93 8.25
N VAL A 119 14.72 3.35 9.32
CA VAL A 119 16.15 3.09 9.50
C VAL A 119 16.41 1.58 9.50
N GLU A 120 15.60 0.83 10.24
CA GLU A 120 15.74 -0.62 10.27
C GLU A 120 15.52 -1.24 8.90
N TRP A 121 14.54 -0.74 8.17
CA TRP A 121 14.27 -1.24 6.83
C TRP A 121 15.49 -1.01 5.93
N GLU A 122 16.08 0.17 6.01
CA GLU A 122 17.19 0.52 5.12
C GLU A 122 18.50 -0.18 5.47
N ARG A 123 18.58 -0.80 6.65
CA ARG A 123 19.73 -1.59 7.02
C ARG A 123 19.72 -2.97 6.38
N GLN A 124 18.60 -3.45 5.93
CA GLN A 124 18.45 -4.80 5.38
C GLN A 124 18.92 -4.96 3.93
#